data_709fa90e58fa3435bf6782db615777bd
#
_entry.id   709fa90e58fa3435bf6782db615777bd
#
_cell.length_a   1.000
_cell.length_b   1.000
_cell.length_c   1.000
_cell.angle_alpha   90.00
_cell.angle_beta   90.00
_cell.angle_gamma   90.00
#
_symmetry.space_group_name_H-M   'P 1'
#
loop_
_entity.id
_entity.type
_entity.pdbx_description
1 polymer ?
#
loop_
_entity_poly.entity_id
_entity_poly.type
_entity_poly.pdbx_seq_one_letter_code
_entity_poly.pdbx_strand_id
1 'polypeptide(L)'
;LNNKQIIKWNSQVPNRTNTNEDTWRIPNDNKKQYNLHMKTNVILAALVLYTGIAFSQKLKGSDTVLPLAQKEAESYMKTNKGAKVNVTGGGSGVGISALVDGTTEIAMSSRKMKLTEKMKLSDGGKATKETIVAYDALAIAVHPSNKVSQLTREQLEGIFTGKIKNWKEVGGDDLAIVVYSRESSSGTYDFFKEHVMSNKNYASSVLSMPATGSIIQSISQTKGAIGYVGLAYIEKHVKALGVSFDKGKNFVVPSMVTAKNRTYPIVRPLYYYYLTTSEKAVKPFVDYCLSAEGQKIVETIGYVPLTK
;
A
#
# COMPACT_ATOMS: atom_id res chain seq x y z
N LEU A 1 -63.88 -13.16 -20.30
CA LEU A 1 -64.20 -14.39 -21.03
C LEU A 1 -63.24 -15.49 -20.62
N ASN A 2 -63.71 -16.24 -19.70
CA ASN A 2 -63.87 -17.68 -19.48
C ASN A 2 -63.00 -18.62 -20.35
N ASN A 3 -62.19 -19.54 -19.72
CA ASN A 3 -62.59 -20.95 -19.60
C ASN A 3 -61.62 -21.73 -18.69
N LYS A 4 -62.22 -22.26 -17.62
CA LYS A 4 -61.68 -23.34 -16.77
C LYS A 4 -61.94 -24.65 -17.53
N GLN A 5 -60.92 -25.51 -17.66
CA GLN A 5 -61.13 -26.94 -17.87
C GLN A 5 -60.54 -27.74 -16.73
N ILE A 6 -61.44 -28.37 -15.98
CA ILE A 6 -61.23 -29.34 -14.94
C ILE A 6 -61.14 -30.73 -15.59
N ILE A 7 -60.02 -31.39 -15.52
CA ILE A 7 -59.92 -32.80 -15.88
C ILE A 7 -60.04 -33.62 -14.61
N LYS A 8 -61.16 -34.35 -14.50
CA LYS A 8 -61.41 -35.41 -13.50
C LYS A 8 -60.64 -36.65 -13.91
N TRP A 9 -59.79 -37.16 -13.02
CA TRP A 9 -59.26 -38.53 -13.11
C TRP A 9 -60.06 -39.46 -12.25
N ASN A 10 -60.57 -40.49 -12.90
CA ASN A 10 -61.43 -41.55 -12.34
C ASN A 10 -60.54 -42.58 -11.65
N SER A 11 -60.86 -42.91 -10.40
CA SER A 11 -60.29 -43.95 -9.62
C SER A 11 -60.75 -45.34 -10.06
N GLN A 12 -59.89 -46.17 -10.52
CA GLN A 12 -60.12 -47.64 -10.49
C GLN A 12 -58.88 -48.30 -9.88
N VAL A 13 -59.04 -48.82 -8.69
CA VAL A 13 -58.10 -49.70 -7.98
C VAL A 13 -58.48 -51.17 -8.33
N PRO A 14 -57.58 -51.95 -8.89
CA PRO A 14 -57.72 -53.40 -8.88
C PRO A 14 -57.11 -53.95 -7.60
N ASN A 15 -57.93 -54.59 -6.85
CA ASN A 15 -57.56 -55.41 -5.70
C ASN A 15 -56.83 -56.67 -6.19
N ARG A 16 -55.56 -56.87 -5.79
CA ARG A 16 -54.86 -58.17 -5.92
C ARG A 16 -54.17 -58.47 -4.61
N THR A 17 -54.80 -59.31 -3.87
CA THR A 17 -54.19 -60.17 -2.87
C THR A 17 -53.25 -61.17 -3.60
N ASN A 18 -51.98 -61.14 -3.34
CA ASN A 18 -51.17 -62.37 -3.25
C ASN A 18 -49.84 -62.07 -2.53
N THR A 19 -49.72 -62.78 -1.43
CA THR A 19 -48.56 -62.96 -0.60
C THR A 19 -47.46 -63.64 -1.35
N ASN A 20 -46.27 -62.97 -1.44
CA ASN A 20 -44.95 -63.63 -1.47
C ASN A 20 -43.93 -62.65 -0.91
N GLU A 21 -43.53 -62.88 0.32
CA GLU A 21 -42.40 -62.26 0.96
C GLU A 21 -41.10 -62.80 0.31
N ASP A 22 -40.69 -62.23 -0.79
CA ASP A 22 -39.31 -62.45 -1.26
C ASP A 22 -38.42 -61.45 -0.55
N THR A 23 -37.84 -61.91 0.56
CA THR A 23 -36.80 -61.26 1.30
C THR A 23 -35.53 -61.16 0.42
N TRP A 24 -35.28 -59.97 -0.13
CA TRP A 24 -33.99 -59.64 -0.75
C TRP A 24 -32.91 -59.59 0.35
N ARG A 25 -32.32 -60.77 0.67
CA ARG A 25 -31.12 -60.82 1.48
C ARG A 25 -29.93 -60.45 0.58
N ILE A 26 -29.41 -59.23 0.75
CA ILE A 26 -28.10 -58.87 0.16
C ILE A 26 -27.04 -59.75 0.83
N PRO A 27 -26.21 -60.49 0.04
CA PRO A 27 -25.14 -61.29 0.60
C PRO A 27 -24.21 -60.46 1.45
N ASN A 28 -23.74 -61.02 2.56
CA ASN A 28 -22.97 -60.30 3.61
C ASN A 28 -21.62 -59.75 3.08
N ASP A 29 -21.09 -60.33 2.02
CA ASP A 29 -19.85 -59.93 1.39
C ASP A 29 -19.94 -58.57 0.69
N ASN A 30 -21.10 -58.24 0.13
CA ASN A 30 -21.31 -56.94 -0.50
C ASN A 30 -21.40 -55.78 0.52
N LYS A 31 -21.88 -56.01 1.76
CA LYS A 31 -21.94 -55.01 2.79
C LYS A 31 -20.57 -54.49 3.25
N LYS A 32 -19.55 -55.38 3.29
CA LYS A 32 -18.17 -54.98 3.60
C LYS A 32 -17.56 -54.11 2.51
N GLN A 33 -17.85 -54.42 1.27
CA GLN A 33 -17.33 -53.69 0.11
C GLN A 33 -17.96 -52.32 -0.02
N TYR A 34 -19.28 -52.16 0.18
CA TYR A 34 -19.98 -50.86 0.21
C TYR A 34 -19.49 -49.98 1.35
N ASN A 35 -19.26 -50.54 2.54
CA ASN A 35 -18.76 -49.78 3.68
C ASN A 35 -17.29 -49.31 3.49
N LEU A 36 -16.47 -50.09 2.76
CA LEU A 36 -15.09 -49.72 2.45
C LEU A 36 -15.05 -48.55 1.44
N HIS A 37 -15.85 -48.65 0.37
CA HIS A 37 -15.95 -47.57 -0.64
C HIS A 37 -16.58 -46.29 -0.09
N MET A 38 -17.56 -46.41 0.82
CA MET A 38 -18.15 -45.23 1.47
C MET A 38 -17.17 -44.53 2.41
N LYS A 39 -16.36 -45.28 3.18
CA LYS A 39 -15.29 -44.72 4.02
C LYS A 39 -14.18 -44.06 3.18
N THR A 40 -13.79 -44.69 2.06
CA THR A 40 -12.76 -44.16 1.15
C THR A 40 -13.24 -42.86 0.47
N ASN A 41 -14.50 -42.81 0.03
CA ASN A 41 -15.08 -41.63 -0.60
C ASN A 41 -15.29 -40.47 0.40
N VAL A 42 -15.64 -40.77 1.66
CA VAL A 42 -15.73 -39.73 2.72
C VAL A 42 -14.34 -39.18 3.07
N ILE A 43 -13.30 -40.00 3.09
CA ILE A 43 -11.92 -39.56 3.33
C ILE A 43 -11.41 -38.71 2.12
N LEU A 44 -11.73 -39.14 0.88
CA LEU A 44 -11.38 -38.34 -0.31
C LEU A 44 -12.13 -37.03 -0.36
N ALA A 45 -13.41 -36.97 0.02
CA ALA A 45 -14.19 -35.76 0.11
C ALA A 45 -13.69 -34.85 1.23
N ALA A 46 -13.20 -35.38 2.36
CA ALA A 46 -12.60 -34.62 3.44
C ALA A 46 -11.22 -34.06 3.06
N LEU A 47 -10.44 -34.76 2.22
CA LEU A 47 -9.16 -34.21 1.71
C LEU A 47 -9.34 -33.08 0.69
N VAL A 48 -10.42 -33.06 -0.09
CA VAL A 48 -10.70 -32.01 -1.07
C VAL A 48 -11.20 -30.73 -0.40
N LEU A 49 -11.76 -30.81 0.82
CA LEU A 49 -12.20 -29.65 1.61
C LEU A 49 -11.05 -28.92 2.33
N TYR A 50 -9.82 -29.46 2.29
CA TYR A 50 -8.62 -28.81 2.83
C TYR A 50 -7.84 -27.99 1.80
N THR A 51 -8.48 -27.63 0.68
CA THR A 51 -7.96 -26.54 -0.16
C THR A 51 -8.14 -25.26 0.61
N GLY A 52 -7.13 -24.92 1.41
CA GLY A 52 -7.09 -23.68 2.15
C GLY A 52 -7.46 -22.53 1.21
N ILE A 53 -8.51 -21.80 1.54
CA ILE A 53 -8.87 -20.55 0.87
C ILE A 53 -7.63 -19.67 1.01
N ALA A 54 -6.83 -19.60 -0.05
CA ALA A 54 -5.68 -18.71 -0.11
C ALA A 54 -6.22 -17.29 -0.14
N PHE A 55 -6.41 -16.67 1.03
CA PHE A 55 -6.74 -15.26 1.12
C PHE A 55 -5.60 -14.47 0.52
N SER A 56 -5.85 -13.85 -0.63
CA SER A 56 -4.93 -12.88 -1.22
C SER A 56 -5.08 -11.56 -0.48
N GLN A 57 -4.06 -11.18 0.29
CA GLN A 57 -4.00 -9.87 0.93
C GLN A 57 -3.65 -8.81 -0.12
N LYS A 58 -4.42 -7.72 -0.16
CA LYS A 58 -4.20 -6.61 -1.07
C LYS A 58 -3.71 -5.39 -0.29
N LEU A 59 -2.55 -4.90 -0.68
CA LEU A 59 -2.00 -3.63 -0.21
C LEU A 59 -2.11 -2.60 -1.34
N LYS A 60 -2.62 -1.42 -1.04
CA LYS A 60 -2.73 -0.35 -2.03
C LYS A 60 -2.37 1.00 -1.41
N GLY A 61 -1.74 1.88 -2.20
CA GLY A 61 -1.56 3.26 -1.75
C GLY A 61 -0.24 3.90 -2.13
N SER A 62 0.48 4.38 -1.13
CA SER A 62 1.66 5.23 -1.28
C SER A 62 2.74 4.63 -2.18
N ASP A 63 3.10 5.34 -3.26
CA ASP A 63 4.25 4.96 -4.10
C ASP A 63 5.57 5.09 -3.35
N THR A 64 5.65 5.94 -2.33
CA THR A 64 6.81 5.98 -1.44
C THR A 64 6.99 4.67 -0.69
N VAL A 65 5.90 4.04 -0.23
CA VAL A 65 5.95 2.78 0.53
C VAL A 65 6.04 1.57 -0.38
N LEU A 66 5.65 1.72 -1.65
CA LEU A 66 5.51 0.63 -2.62
C LEU A 66 6.74 -0.31 -2.70
N PRO A 67 7.99 0.18 -2.90
CA PRO A 67 9.14 -0.72 -3.04
C PRO A 67 9.44 -1.49 -1.74
N LEU A 68 9.22 -0.87 -0.58
CA LEU A 68 9.36 -1.54 0.71
C LEU A 68 8.32 -2.66 0.84
N ALA A 69 7.04 -2.34 0.65
CA ALA A 69 5.95 -3.29 0.77
C ALA A 69 6.05 -4.46 -0.21
N GLN A 70 6.53 -4.19 -1.44
CA GLN A 70 6.80 -5.24 -2.42
C GLN A 70 7.90 -6.19 -1.96
N LYS A 71 8.99 -5.65 -1.38
CA LYS A 71 10.10 -6.47 -0.90
C LYS A 71 9.73 -7.27 0.35
N GLU A 72 8.98 -6.68 1.27
CA GLU A 72 8.41 -7.36 2.42
C GLU A 72 7.45 -8.48 2.00
N ALA A 73 6.54 -8.20 1.05
CA ALA A 73 5.60 -9.20 0.52
C ALA A 73 6.32 -10.36 -0.17
N GLU A 74 7.34 -10.06 -1.00
CA GLU A 74 8.16 -11.07 -1.66
C GLU A 74 8.84 -11.99 -0.62
N SER A 75 9.47 -11.41 0.39
CA SER A 75 10.17 -12.17 1.43
C SER A 75 9.20 -12.97 2.30
N TYR A 76 8.07 -12.38 2.70
CA TYR A 76 7.01 -13.06 3.45
C TYR A 76 6.46 -14.28 2.71
N MET A 77 6.17 -14.13 1.42
CA MET A 77 5.66 -15.25 0.59
C MET A 77 6.68 -16.37 0.38
N LYS A 78 7.98 -16.08 0.43
CA LYS A 78 9.03 -17.12 0.36
C LYS A 78 9.04 -18.01 1.60
N THR A 79 8.82 -17.44 2.78
CA THR A 79 8.84 -18.16 4.07
C THR A 79 7.48 -18.76 4.43
N ASN A 80 6.38 -18.15 3.94
CA ASN A 80 5.00 -18.56 4.24
C ASN A 80 4.35 -19.17 2.98
N LYS A 81 4.58 -20.47 2.75
CA LYS A 81 4.03 -21.18 1.59
C LYS A 81 2.50 -21.11 1.60
N GLY A 82 1.91 -20.61 0.51
CA GLY A 82 0.46 -20.42 0.37
C GLY A 82 -0.03 -19.00 0.69
N ALA A 83 0.79 -18.14 1.28
CA ALA A 83 0.46 -16.73 1.41
C ALA A 83 0.45 -16.07 0.01
N LYS A 84 -0.54 -15.20 -0.23
CA LYS A 84 -0.64 -14.38 -1.44
C LYS A 84 -0.79 -12.93 -1.01
N VAL A 85 0.20 -12.11 -1.34
CA VAL A 85 0.20 -10.67 -1.04
C VAL A 85 0.37 -9.90 -2.34
N ASN A 86 -0.60 -9.05 -2.66
CA ASN A 86 -0.58 -8.21 -3.84
C ASN A 86 -0.38 -6.75 -3.42
N VAL A 87 0.62 -6.08 -3.98
CA VAL A 87 0.98 -4.71 -3.61
C VAL A 87 0.87 -3.78 -4.83
N THR A 88 0.07 -2.73 -4.70
CA THR A 88 -0.16 -1.74 -5.77
C THR A 88 0.02 -0.32 -5.27
N GLY A 89 0.59 0.56 -6.09
CA GLY A 89 0.76 1.98 -5.81
C GLY A 89 -0.48 2.83 -6.09
N GLY A 90 -0.26 4.11 -6.39
CA GLY A 90 -1.29 5.09 -6.81
C GLY A 90 -1.50 6.24 -5.81
N GLY A 91 -0.69 6.34 -4.76
CA GLY A 91 -0.74 7.42 -3.77
C GLY A 91 -1.51 7.06 -2.49
N SER A 92 -1.15 7.73 -1.39
CA SER A 92 -1.73 7.47 -0.06
C SER A 92 -3.25 7.69 -0.03
N GLY A 93 -3.75 8.73 -0.70
CA GLY A 93 -5.18 9.01 -0.77
C GLY A 93 -5.96 7.92 -1.49
N VAL A 94 -5.40 7.35 -2.57
CA VAL A 94 -6.00 6.23 -3.31
C VAL A 94 -6.06 4.97 -2.44
N GLY A 95 -5.00 4.67 -1.67
CA GLY A 95 -4.99 3.55 -0.74
C GLY A 95 -6.02 3.69 0.37
N ILE A 96 -6.11 4.88 0.97
CA ILE A 96 -7.09 5.16 2.03
C ILE A 96 -8.53 5.10 1.47
N SER A 97 -8.79 5.63 0.28
CA SER A 97 -10.10 5.48 -0.37
C SER A 97 -10.42 4.02 -0.63
N ALA A 98 -9.47 3.23 -1.12
CA ALA A 98 -9.66 1.79 -1.32
C ALA A 98 -9.97 1.04 -0.02
N LEU A 99 -9.41 1.48 1.12
CA LEU A 99 -9.75 0.93 2.44
C LEU A 99 -11.18 1.32 2.86
N VAL A 100 -11.59 2.57 2.63
CA VAL A 100 -12.98 3.03 2.84
C VAL A 100 -13.95 2.18 2.04
N ASP A 101 -13.64 1.93 0.77
CA ASP A 101 -14.47 1.18 -0.18
C ASP A 101 -14.41 -0.34 0.04
N GLY A 102 -13.50 -0.83 0.91
CA GLY A 102 -13.31 -2.26 1.19
C GLY A 102 -12.68 -3.04 0.03
N THR A 103 -11.96 -2.37 -0.87
CA THR A 103 -11.29 -2.98 -2.03
C THR A 103 -9.82 -3.33 -1.78
N THR A 104 -9.28 -2.94 -0.62
CA THR A 104 -7.96 -3.33 -0.10
C THR A 104 -8.06 -3.67 1.37
N GLU A 105 -7.23 -4.56 1.86
CA GLU A 105 -7.13 -4.92 3.28
C GLU A 105 -6.18 -4.00 4.04
N ILE A 106 -5.12 -3.51 3.37
CA ILE A 106 -4.14 -2.60 3.96
C ILE A 106 -3.95 -1.39 3.04
N ALA A 107 -4.14 -0.19 3.57
CA ALA A 107 -3.78 1.05 2.91
C ALA A 107 -2.36 1.46 3.30
N MET A 108 -1.48 1.60 2.32
CA MET A 108 -0.12 2.13 2.49
C MET A 108 -0.17 3.66 2.44
N SER A 109 0.46 4.34 3.40
CA SER A 109 0.48 5.80 3.44
C SER A 109 1.82 6.37 3.88
N SER A 110 2.22 7.49 3.27
CA SER A 110 3.40 8.29 3.64
C SER A 110 3.02 9.61 4.32
N ARG A 111 1.81 9.69 4.85
CA ARG A 111 1.28 10.73 5.73
C ARG A 111 0.25 10.17 6.70
N LYS A 112 -0.06 10.90 7.72
CA LYS A 112 -1.22 10.57 8.56
C LYS A 112 -2.52 10.62 7.75
N MET A 113 -3.47 9.78 8.13
CA MET A 113 -4.84 9.83 7.62
C MET A 113 -5.47 11.18 8.00
N LYS A 114 -6.08 11.87 7.03
CA LYS A 114 -6.76 13.16 7.25
C LYS A 114 -8.01 12.95 8.13
N LEU A 115 -8.43 13.98 8.83
CA LEU A 115 -9.63 13.91 9.66
C LEU A 115 -10.87 13.49 8.84
N THR A 116 -11.02 14.08 7.64
CA THR A 116 -12.13 13.75 6.73
C THR A 116 -12.12 12.28 6.26
N GLU A 117 -10.94 11.68 6.11
CA GLU A 117 -10.78 10.26 5.77
C GLU A 117 -11.15 9.37 6.97
N LYS A 118 -10.73 9.77 8.18
CA LYS A 118 -11.10 9.08 9.43
C LYS A 118 -12.61 9.14 9.67
N MET A 119 -13.23 10.29 9.45
CA MET A 119 -14.68 10.45 9.59
C MET A 119 -15.45 9.54 8.65
N LYS A 120 -15.06 9.46 7.36
CA LYS A 120 -15.71 8.56 6.40
C LYS A 120 -15.69 7.09 6.85
N LEU A 121 -14.58 6.65 7.47
CA LEU A 121 -14.46 5.30 8.02
C LEU A 121 -15.35 5.14 9.26
N SER A 122 -15.31 6.11 10.17
CA SER A 122 -16.10 6.11 11.41
C SER A 122 -17.61 6.13 11.13
N ASP A 123 -18.06 7.01 10.22
CA ASP A 123 -19.47 7.11 9.81
C ASP A 123 -19.98 5.81 9.18
N GLY A 124 -19.10 5.08 8.50
CA GLY A 124 -19.35 3.73 7.99
C GLY A 124 -19.22 2.62 9.04
N GLY A 125 -19.05 2.94 10.34
CA GLY A 125 -18.83 1.95 11.39
C GLY A 125 -17.51 1.18 11.31
N LYS A 126 -16.52 1.69 10.54
CA LYS A 126 -15.25 1.04 10.27
C LYS A 126 -14.14 1.58 11.17
N ALA A 127 -13.88 0.91 12.29
CA ALA A 127 -12.74 1.22 13.14
C ALA A 127 -11.44 0.80 12.46
N THR A 128 -10.43 1.68 12.52
CA THR A 128 -9.13 1.46 11.85
C THR A 128 -7.99 1.36 12.84
N LYS A 129 -6.98 0.57 12.47
CA LYS A 129 -5.70 0.49 13.14
C LYS A 129 -4.64 1.19 12.30
N GLU A 130 -3.84 2.02 12.97
CA GLU A 130 -2.68 2.71 12.42
C GLU A 130 -1.41 2.00 12.90
N THR A 131 -0.54 1.60 11.97
CA THR A 131 0.74 0.96 12.30
C THR A 131 1.84 1.68 11.55
N ILE A 132 2.84 2.20 12.29
CA ILE A 132 4.07 2.73 11.69
C ILE A 132 4.95 1.54 11.34
N VAL A 133 5.41 1.47 10.08
CA VAL A 133 6.23 0.34 9.59
C VAL A 133 7.69 0.73 9.33
N ALA A 134 7.95 2.01 9.07
CA ALA A 134 9.30 2.56 8.85
C ALA A 134 9.26 4.09 8.98
N TYR A 135 10.45 4.72 8.90
CA TYR A 135 10.55 6.16 8.66
C TYR A 135 11.25 6.43 7.32
N ASP A 136 10.89 7.55 6.69
CA ASP A 136 11.44 8.02 5.43
C ASP A 136 11.99 9.44 5.60
N ALA A 137 13.17 9.71 5.04
CA ALA A 137 13.69 11.04 4.88
C ALA A 137 13.31 11.55 3.48
N LEU A 138 12.63 12.70 3.41
CA LEU A 138 12.23 13.28 2.14
C LEU A 138 13.35 14.18 1.62
N ALA A 139 14.10 13.70 0.64
CA ALA A 139 15.22 14.41 0.04
C ALA A 139 14.75 15.41 -1.03
N ILE A 140 15.41 16.57 -1.08
CA ILE A 140 15.28 17.54 -2.17
C ILE A 140 16.27 17.12 -3.25
N ALA A 141 15.79 16.81 -4.44
CA ALA A 141 16.56 16.30 -5.55
C ALA A 141 16.66 17.33 -6.68
N VAL A 142 17.85 17.46 -7.25
CA VAL A 142 18.16 18.28 -8.42
C VAL A 142 19.01 17.51 -9.43
N HIS A 143 19.13 18.05 -10.65
CA HIS A 143 20.02 17.48 -11.65
C HIS A 143 21.49 17.49 -11.13
N PRO A 144 22.30 16.47 -11.41
CA PRO A 144 23.68 16.37 -10.88
C PRO A 144 24.57 17.56 -11.21
N SER A 145 24.38 18.21 -12.37
CA SER A 145 25.15 19.39 -12.79
C SER A 145 24.74 20.70 -12.12
N ASN A 146 23.66 20.71 -11.31
CA ASN A 146 23.24 21.92 -10.60
C ASN A 146 24.30 22.32 -9.56
N LYS A 147 24.75 23.58 -9.58
CA LYS A 147 25.79 24.09 -8.68
C LYS A 147 25.29 24.30 -7.24
N VAL A 148 23.97 24.52 -7.06
CA VAL A 148 23.38 24.67 -5.73
C VAL A 148 23.50 23.35 -4.97
N SER A 149 24.02 23.39 -3.75
CA SER A 149 24.20 22.20 -2.88
C SER A 149 23.30 22.23 -1.64
N GLN A 150 22.68 23.35 -1.34
CA GLN A 150 21.90 23.52 -0.13
C GLN A 150 20.83 24.62 -0.30
N LEU A 151 19.69 24.45 0.38
CA LEU A 151 18.58 25.41 0.38
C LEU A 151 17.97 25.52 1.78
N THR A 152 17.53 26.74 2.16
CA THR A 152 16.71 26.90 3.36
C THR A 152 15.26 26.48 3.09
N ARG A 153 14.49 26.24 4.14
CA ARG A 153 13.06 25.97 4.05
C ARG A 153 12.32 27.10 3.33
N GLU A 154 12.68 28.36 3.61
CA GLU A 154 12.08 29.54 2.99
C GLU A 154 12.38 29.61 1.49
N GLN A 155 13.59 29.26 1.07
CA GLN A 155 13.95 29.16 -0.35
C GLN A 155 13.17 28.02 -1.04
N LEU A 156 13.05 26.87 -0.41
CA LEU A 156 12.20 25.78 -0.92
C LEU A 156 10.75 26.23 -1.06
N GLU A 157 10.18 26.84 -0.03
CA GLU A 157 8.83 27.42 -0.11
C GLU A 157 8.73 28.43 -1.27
N GLY A 158 9.70 29.33 -1.42
CA GLY A 158 9.75 30.31 -2.51
C GLY A 158 9.77 29.67 -3.91
N ILE A 159 10.55 28.62 -4.09
CA ILE A 159 10.65 27.87 -5.36
C ILE A 159 9.30 27.19 -5.68
N PHE A 160 8.77 26.41 -4.74
CA PHE A 160 7.54 25.64 -4.98
C PHE A 160 6.26 26.48 -5.05
N THR A 161 6.28 27.72 -4.47
CA THR A 161 5.19 28.70 -4.64
C THR A 161 5.40 29.62 -5.86
N GLY A 162 6.50 29.47 -6.59
CA GLY A 162 6.80 30.27 -7.80
C GLY A 162 7.26 31.70 -7.53
N LYS A 163 7.69 32.01 -6.30
CA LYS A 163 8.32 33.31 -5.96
C LYS A 163 9.76 33.37 -6.43
N ILE A 164 10.49 32.25 -6.33
CA ILE A 164 11.85 32.08 -6.84
C ILE A 164 11.74 31.23 -8.11
N LYS A 165 12.19 31.77 -9.24
CA LYS A 165 12.01 31.15 -10.56
C LYS A 165 13.34 30.86 -11.29
N ASN A 166 14.43 31.38 -10.78
CA ASN A 166 15.75 31.22 -11.40
C ASN A 166 16.76 30.77 -10.35
N TRP A 167 17.63 29.85 -10.71
CA TRP A 167 18.66 29.32 -9.82
C TRP A 167 19.64 30.37 -9.33
N LYS A 168 19.87 31.46 -10.09
CA LYS A 168 20.72 32.57 -9.66
C LYS A 168 20.23 33.28 -8.40
N GLU A 169 18.91 33.26 -8.13
CA GLU A 169 18.33 33.86 -6.94
C GLU A 169 18.72 33.13 -5.64
N VAL A 170 19.24 31.91 -5.78
CA VAL A 170 19.68 31.03 -4.66
C VAL A 170 21.16 30.60 -4.82
N GLY A 171 21.96 31.37 -5.60
CA GLY A 171 23.41 31.15 -5.75
C GLY A 171 23.81 30.13 -6.81
N GLY A 172 22.91 29.77 -7.69
CA GLY A 172 23.17 28.90 -8.84
C GLY A 172 23.44 29.68 -10.13
N ASP A 173 23.43 28.95 -11.24
CA ASP A 173 23.58 29.52 -12.59
C ASP A 173 22.34 30.33 -12.99
N ASP A 174 22.47 31.20 -13.98
CA ASP A 174 21.33 31.90 -14.61
C ASP A 174 20.55 30.89 -15.46
N LEU A 175 19.71 30.11 -14.79
CA LEU A 175 18.91 29.03 -15.36
C LEU A 175 17.54 28.99 -14.70
N ALA A 176 16.50 28.91 -15.52
CA ALA A 176 15.12 28.79 -15.02
C ALA A 176 14.93 27.51 -14.22
N ILE A 177 14.19 27.62 -13.11
CA ILE A 177 13.84 26.46 -12.27
C ILE A 177 12.62 25.75 -12.87
N VAL A 178 12.74 24.44 -13.09
CA VAL A 178 11.64 23.54 -13.48
C VAL A 178 11.25 22.71 -12.26
N VAL A 179 10.06 22.96 -11.72
CA VAL A 179 9.61 22.35 -10.47
C VAL A 179 8.73 21.15 -10.76
N TYR A 180 9.12 19.99 -10.20
CA TYR A 180 8.35 18.76 -10.24
C TYR A 180 7.77 18.45 -8.86
N SER A 181 6.48 18.12 -8.83
CA SER A 181 5.75 17.69 -7.64
C SER A 181 5.03 16.39 -7.91
N ARG A 182 4.49 15.78 -6.88
CA ARG A 182 3.57 14.66 -7.00
C ARG A 182 2.14 15.15 -7.19
N GLU A 183 1.27 14.28 -7.68
CA GLU A 183 -0.17 14.51 -7.73
C GLU A 183 -0.76 14.68 -6.32
N SER A 184 -1.92 15.34 -6.22
CA SER A 184 -2.62 15.62 -4.96
C SER A 184 -3.10 14.37 -4.20
N SER A 185 -3.19 13.22 -4.87
CA SER A 185 -3.45 11.91 -4.25
C SER A 185 -2.26 11.37 -3.44
N SER A 186 -1.06 11.91 -3.69
CA SER A 186 0.18 11.49 -3.04
C SER A 186 0.28 12.00 -1.60
N GLY A 187 0.56 11.11 -0.66
CA GLY A 187 0.88 11.51 0.71
C GLY A 187 2.16 12.35 0.80
N THR A 188 3.08 12.20 -0.16
CA THR A 188 4.31 13.01 -0.21
C THR A 188 4.01 14.44 -0.64
N TYR A 189 3.06 14.65 -1.55
CA TYR A 189 2.56 15.97 -1.89
C TYR A 189 1.98 16.69 -0.66
N ASP A 190 1.07 16.03 0.05
CA ASP A 190 0.44 16.60 1.26
C ASP A 190 1.49 16.90 2.35
N PHE A 191 2.39 15.94 2.62
CA PHE A 191 3.43 16.11 3.64
C PHE A 191 4.38 17.26 3.30
N PHE A 192 4.84 17.37 2.06
CA PHE A 192 5.72 18.47 1.63
C PHE A 192 5.01 19.82 1.73
N LYS A 193 3.75 19.90 1.31
CA LYS A 193 2.93 21.11 1.43
C LYS A 193 2.80 21.57 2.88
N GLU A 194 2.54 20.64 3.79
CA GLU A 194 2.36 20.93 5.21
C GLU A 194 3.68 21.34 5.87
N HIS A 195 4.74 20.54 5.73
CA HIS A 195 5.96 20.70 6.52
C HIS A 195 6.98 21.67 5.92
N VAL A 196 7.05 21.76 4.59
CA VAL A 196 8.03 22.62 3.90
C VAL A 196 7.41 23.92 3.44
N MET A 197 6.20 23.89 2.89
CA MET A 197 5.54 25.04 2.30
C MET A 197 4.57 25.75 3.26
N SER A 198 4.51 25.36 4.54
CA SER A 198 3.60 25.97 5.54
C SER A 198 2.14 26.02 5.04
N ASN A 199 1.66 24.95 4.41
CA ASN A 199 0.34 24.82 3.78
C ASN A 199 0.05 25.78 2.61
N LYS A 200 1.03 26.52 2.10
CA LYS A 200 0.85 27.34 0.90
C LYS A 200 0.60 26.47 -0.33
N ASN A 201 -0.10 27.03 -1.31
CA ASN A 201 -0.37 26.32 -2.56
C ASN A 201 0.87 26.29 -3.46
N TYR A 202 1.04 25.19 -4.17
CA TYR A 202 2.00 25.09 -5.26
C TYR A 202 1.66 26.10 -6.36
N ALA A 203 2.68 26.61 -7.04
CA ALA A 203 2.48 27.45 -8.22
C ALA A 203 1.80 26.64 -9.34
N SER A 204 1.02 27.32 -10.18
CA SER A 204 0.36 26.69 -11.34
C SER A 204 1.33 26.15 -12.39
N SER A 205 2.58 26.62 -12.38
CA SER A 205 3.67 26.16 -13.25
C SER A 205 4.35 24.87 -12.78
N VAL A 206 4.00 24.36 -11.61
CA VAL A 206 4.58 23.11 -11.08
C VAL A 206 4.06 21.92 -11.88
N LEU A 207 4.98 21.08 -12.36
CA LEU A 207 4.67 19.88 -13.13
C LEU A 207 4.32 18.73 -12.19
N SER A 208 3.11 18.22 -12.34
CA SER A 208 2.59 17.13 -11.51
C SER A 208 2.95 15.77 -12.08
N MET A 209 3.53 14.91 -11.25
CA MET A 209 4.00 13.58 -11.64
C MET A 209 3.24 12.46 -10.91
N PRO A 210 2.82 11.41 -11.63
CA PRO A 210 1.99 10.33 -11.06
C PRO A 210 2.76 9.45 -10.07
N ALA A 211 4.07 9.27 -10.26
CA ALA A 211 4.89 8.36 -9.45
C ALA A 211 6.23 8.98 -9.03
N THR A 212 6.83 8.46 -7.96
CA THR A 212 8.14 8.93 -7.48
C THR A 212 9.25 8.70 -8.51
N GLY A 213 9.25 7.55 -9.20
CA GLY A 213 10.22 7.25 -10.26
C GLY A 213 10.15 8.24 -11.43
N SER A 214 8.97 8.76 -11.76
CA SER A 214 8.80 9.77 -12.83
C SER A 214 9.48 11.10 -12.46
N ILE A 215 9.49 11.48 -11.17
CA ILE A 215 10.23 12.67 -10.71
C ILE A 215 11.74 12.47 -10.90
N ILE A 216 12.28 11.31 -10.48
CA ILE A 216 13.71 10.99 -10.65
C ILE A 216 14.12 11.06 -12.11
N GLN A 217 13.34 10.44 -12.98
CA GLN A 217 13.61 10.45 -14.42
C GLN A 217 13.59 11.88 -14.98
N SER A 218 12.59 12.68 -14.64
CA SER A 218 12.50 14.08 -15.12
C SER A 218 13.65 14.94 -14.63
N ILE A 219 14.06 14.79 -13.36
CA ILE A 219 15.20 15.53 -12.79
C ILE A 219 16.50 15.13 -13.48
N SER A 220 16.72 13.84 -13.73
CA SER A 220 17.94 13.36 -14.39
C SER A 220 18.11 13.87 -15.83
N GLN A 221 17.04 14.28 -16.48
CA GLN A 221 17.02 14.75 -17.87
C GLN A 221 16.94 16.28 -18.00
N THR A 222 16.66 17.01 -16.91
CA THR A 222 16.39 18.46 -16.96
C THR A 222 17.34 19.21 -16.04
N LYS A 223 18.33 19.96 -16.60
CA LYS A 223 19.36 20.67 -15.83
C LYS A 223 18.80 21.66 -14.79
N GLY A 224 17.71 22.35 -15.10
CA GLY A 224 17.03 23.29 -14.20
C GLY A 224 16.07 22.64 -13.20
N ALA A 225 15.93 21.32 -13.18
CA ALA A 225 14.94 20.62 -12.41
C ALA A 225 15.18 20.63 -10.90
N ILE A 226 14.08 20.69 -10.14
CA ILE A 226 14.00 20.42 -8.71
C ILE A 226 12.74 19.61 -8.41
N GLY A 227 12.84 18.69 -7.45
CA GLY A 227 11.72 17.94 -6.92
C GLY A 227 12.03 17.38 -5.54
N TYR A 228 11.12 16.58 -5.00
CA TYR A 228 11.29 15.90 -3.73
C TYR A 228 10.92 14.42 -3.84
N VAL A 229 11.72 13.57 -3.24
CA VAL A 229 11.55 12.12 -3.26
C VAL A 229 12.02 11.50 -1.94
N GLY A 230 11.54 10.31 -1.59
CA GLY A 230 12.10 9.56 -0.47
C GLY A 230 13.60 9.26 -0.69
N LEU A 231 14.37 9.27 0.41
CA LEU A 231 15.82 9.02 0.37
C LEU A 231 16.16 7.70 -0.32
N ALA A 232 15.32 6.68 -0.16
CA ALA A 232 15.46 5.38 -0.79
C ALA A 232 15.46 5.43 -2.34
N TYR A 233 15.00 6.53 -2.94
CA TYR A 233 14.99 6.75 -4.38
C TYR A 233 16.19 7.59 -4.89
N ILE A 234 17.04 8.07 -3.98
CA ILE A 234 18.22 8.86 -4.39
C ILE A 234 19.29 7.91 -4.94
N GLU A 235 19.52 8.03 -6.22
CA GLU A 235 20.52 7.29 -6.98
C GLU A 235 21.53 8.25 -7.61
N LYS A 236 22.60 7.73 -8.21
CA LYS A 236 23.70 8.50 -8.84
C LYS A 236 23.26 9.46 -9.98
N HIS A 237 22.03 9.31 -10.47
CA HIS A 237 21.49 10.13 -11.55
C HIS A 237 20.85 11.44 -11.08
N VAL A 238 20.77 11.66 -9.78
CA VAL A 238 20.25 12.88 -9.16
C VAL A 238 21.12 13.29 -7.98
N LYS A 239 21.15 14.59 -7.68
CA LYS A 239 21.86 15.13 -6.51
C LYS A 239 20.88 15.53 -5.42
N ALA A 240 21.09 15.04 -4.20
CA ALA A 240 20.36 15.50 -3.03
C ALA A 240 20.98 16.78 -2.46
N LEU A 241 20.13 17.72 -2.06
CA LEU A 241 20.55 18.98 -1.43
C LEU A 241 20.53 18.88 0.08
N GLY A 242 21.47 19.59 0.73
CA GLY A 242 21.38 19.93 2.16
C GLY A 242 20.22 20.88 2.43
N VAL A 243 19.53 20.72 3.54
CA VAL A 243 18.37 21.53 3.90
C VAL A 243 18.57 22.13 5.29
N SER A 244 18.19 23.42 5.43
CA SER A 244 18.16 24.13 6.71
C SER A 244 16.73 24.56 7.06
N PHE A 245 16.32 24.26 8.30
CA PHE A 245 15.05 24.73 8.88
C PHE A 245 15.26 25.80 9.98
N ASP A 246 16.49 26.25 10.17
CA ASP A 246 16.91 27.24 11.16
C ASP A 246 17.47 28.52 10.53
N LYS A 247 16.89 28.92 9.38
CA LYS A 247 17.24 30.13 8.62
C LYS A 247 18.68 30.15 8.11
N GLY A 248 19.20 28.99 7.71
CA GLY A 248 20.53 28.86 7.12
C GLY A 248 21.68 28.73 8.11
N LYS A 249 21.40 28.53 9.40
CA LYS A 249 22.47 28.32 10.40
C LYS A 249 23.12 26.95 10.25
N ASN A 250 22.30 25.91 10.04
CA ASN A 250 22.77 24.53 9.85
C ASN A 250 22.11 23.92 8.62
N PHE A 251 22.93 23.39 7.71
CA PHE A 251 22.47 22.63 6.56
C PHE A 251 22.78 21.15 6.76
N VAL A 252 21.78 20.32 6.67
CA VAL A 252 21.91 18.88 6.85
C VAL A 252 21.61 18.17 5.54
N VAL A 253 22.54 17.33 5.09
CA VAL A 253 22.35 16.48 3.90
C VAL A 253 21.55 15.24 4.31
N PRO A 254 20.53 14.82 3.52
CA PRO A 254 19.78 13.61 3.82
C PRO A 254 20.68 12.38 3.67
N SER A 255 20.69 11.54 4.70
CA SER A 255 21.38 10.25 4.74
C SER A 255 20.68 9.33 5.74
N MET A 256 20.99 8.03 5.71
CA MET A 256 20.49 7.09 6.72
C MET A 256 20.88 7.53 8.13
N VAL A 257 22.10 8.04 8.33
CA VAL A 257 22.59 8.51 9.62
C VAL A 257 21.79 9.71 10.11
N THR A 258 21.65 10.75 9.24
CA THR A 258 20.98 11.99 9.62
C THR A 258 19.45 11.81 9.73
N ALA A 259 18.88 10.85 9.03
CA ALA A 259 17.49 10.46 9.17
C ALA A 259 17.24 9.68 10.48
N LYS A 260 18.12 8.74 10.83
CA LYS A 260 18.03 7.89 12.03
C LYS A 260 18.17 8.71 13.33
N ASN A 261 19.14 9.62 13.39
CA ASN A 261 19.36 10.48 14.54
C ASN A 261 18.47 11.76 14.55
N ARG A 262 17.56 11.91 13.57
CA ARG A 262 16.62 13.03 13.46
C ARG A 262 17.27 14.41 13.30
N THR A 263 18.53 14.49 12.87
CA THR A 263 19.17 15.78 12.54
C THR A 263 18.72 16.30 11.18
N TYR A 264 18.35 15.43 10.21
CA TYR A 264 17.71 15.84 8.98
C TYR A 264 16.26 16.28 9.24
N PRO A 265 15.83 17.50 8.84
CA PRO A 265 14.57 18.06 9.31
C PRO A 265 13.32 17.51 8.62
N ILE A 266 13.45 16.81 7.48
CA ILE A 266 12.31 16.34 6.70
C ILE A 266 12.22 14.81 6.81
N VAL A 267 11.90 14.32 8.00
CA VAL A 267 11.70 12.89 8.29
C VAL A 267 10.26 12.64 8.70
N ARG A 268 9.68 11.56 8.18
CA ARG A 268 8.28 11.20 8.42
C ARG A 268 8.10 9.70 8.65
N PRO A 269 7.07 9.30 9.40
CA PRO A 269 6.66 7.90 9.47
C PRO A 269 5.95 7.44 8.21
N LEU A 270 6.10 6.16 7.90
CA LEU A 270 5.35 5.42 6.89
C LEU A 270 4.37 4.50 7.59
N TYR A 271 3.15 4.41 7.06
CA TYR A 271 2.02 3.78 7.74
C TYR A 271 1.39 2.67 6.92
N TYR A 272 0.94 1.64 7.63
CA TYR A 272 -0.12 0.73 7.20
C TYR A 272 -1.38 1.03 8.00
N TYR A 273 -2.50 1.21 7.28
CA TYR A 273 -3.84 1.34 7.87
C TYR A 273 -4.68 0.14 7.47
N TYR A 274 -5.38 -0.46 8.41
CA TYR A 274 -6.30 -1.56 8.15
C TYR A 274 -7.47 -1.52 9.11
N LEU A 275 -8.59 -2.18 8.75
CA LEU A 275 -9.76 -2.24 9.60
C LEU A 275 -9.53 -3.20 10.75
N THR A 276 -10.05 -2.88 11.94
CA THR A 276 -9.97 -3.78 13.10
C THR A 276 -10.65 -5.12 12.84
N THR A 277 -11.71 -5.13 12.01
CA THR A 277 -12.38 -6.35 11.57
C THR A 277 -11.52 -7.26 10.70
N SER A 278 -10.54 -6.70 9.99
CA SER A 278 -9.59 -7.43 9.13
C SER A 278 -8.28 -7.78 9.86
N GLU A 279 -8.10 -7.33 11.11
CA GLU A 279 -6.84 -7.47 11.85
C GLU A 279 -6.35 -8.91 11.88
N LYS A 280 -7.21 -9.88 12.19
CA LYS A 280 -6.83 -11.30 12.26
C LYS A 280 -6.22 -11.80 10.94
N ALA A 281 -6.71 -11.33 9.81
CA ALA A 281 -6.24 -11.75 8.49
C ALA A 281 -4.92 -11.07 8.10
N VAL A 282 -4.76 -9.77 8.40
CA VAL A 282 -3.58 -8.99 7.97
C VAL A 282 -2.44 -9.03 8.97
N LYS A 283 -2.73 -9.29 10.26
CA LYS A 283 -1.74 -9.25 11.34
C LYS A 283 -0.51 -10.12 11.10
N PRO A 284 -0.58 -11.36 10.57
CA PRO A 284 0.62 -12.16 10.33
C PRO A 284 1.62 -11.47 9.40
N PHE A 285 1.16 -10.80 8.34
CA PHE A 285 2.01 -10.04 7.45
C PHE A 285 2.53 -8.76 8.11
N VAL A 286 1.68 -8.02 8.82
CA VAL A 286 2.09 -6.79 9.52
C VAL A 286 3.11 -7.11 10.61
N ASP A 287 2.92 -8.17 11.39
CA ASP A 287 3.89 -8.62 12.40
C ASP A 287 5.23 -9.01 11.77
N TYR A 288 5.21 -9.65 10.60
CA TYR A 288 6.42 -9.94 9.84
C TYR A 288 7.15 -8.65 9.44
N CYS A 289 6.46 -7.63 8.93
CA CYS A 289 7.05 -6.34 8.59
C CYS A 289 7.70 -5.65 9.82
N LEU A 290 7.10 -5.84 11.00
CA LEU A 290 7.61 -5.29 12.27
C LEU A 290 8.68 -6.17 12.95
N SER A 291 8.92 -7.37 12.45
CA SER A 291 9.94 -8.29 12.98
C SER A 291 11.36 -7.80 12.67
N ALA A 292 12.36 -8.41 13.29
CA ALA A 292 13.76 -8.13 13.00
C ALA A 292 14.11 -8.36 11.51
N GLU A 293 13.51 -9.39 10.89
CA GLU A 293 13.68 -9.69 9.47
C GLU A 293 13.06 -8.61 8.57
N GLY A 294 11.81 -8.22 8.85
CA GLY A 294 11.14 -7.12 8.15
C GLY A 294 11.89 -5.79 8.29
N GLN A 295 12.35 -5.47 9.49
CA GLN A 295 13.10 -4.23 9.73
C GLN A 295 14.50 -4.23 9.09
N LYS A 296 15.11 -5.39 8.89
CA LYS A 296 16.32 -5.51 8.07
C LYS A 296 16.04 -5.22 6.58
N ILE A 297 14.87 -5.61 6.08
CA ILE A 297 14.43 -5.22 4.72
C ILE A 297 14.27 -3.71 4.62
N VAL A 298 13.64 -3.07 5.63
CA VAL A 298 13.50 -1.60 5.70
C VAL A 298 14.85 -0.92 5.51
N GLU A 299 15.87 -1.33 6.26
CA GLU A 299 17.22 -0.77 6.18
C GLU A 299 17.88 -1.03 4.81
N THR A 300 17.75 -2.25 4.28
CA THR A 300 18.33 -2.64 2.98
C THR A 300 17.75 -1.85 1.81
N ILE A 301 16.46 -1.50 1.87
CA ILE A 301 15.78 -0.71 0.83
C ILE A 301 16.11 0.79 0.95
N GLY A 302 16.71 1.24 2.06
CA GLY A 302 17.10 2.63 2.27
C GLY A 302 16.10 3.46 3.08
N TYR A 303 15.19 2.81 3.82
CA TYR A 303 14.34 3.45 4.81
C TYR A 303 14.92 3.30 6.21
N VAL A 304 14.48 4.15 7.14
CA VAL A 304 14.93 4.10 8.53
C VAL A 304 14.07 3.10 9.30
N PRO A 305 14.68 2.04 9.86
CA PRO A 305 13.93 1.06 10.62
C PRO A 305 13.42 1.63 11.93
N LEU A 306 12.41 0.96 12.48
CA LEU A 306 11.92 1.24 13.82
C LEU A 306 13.02 0.81 14.82
N THR A 307 13.43 1.72 15.70
CA THR A 307 14.27 1.35 16.84
C THR A 307 13.42 0.54 17.81
N LYS A 308 13.87 -0.67 18.14
CA LYS A 308 13.37 -1.40 19.30
C LYS A 308 14.02 -0.87 20.56
#